data_b8a705a34bf5a66d157711b161734372
#
_entry.id   b8a705a34bf5a66d157711b161734372
#
_cell.length_a   1.000
_cell.length_b   1.000
_cell.length_c   1.000
_cell.angle_alpha   90.00
_cell.angle_beta   90.00
_cell.angle_gamma   90.00
#
_symmetry.space_group_name_H-M   'P 1'
#
loop_
_entity.id
_entity.type
_entity.pdbx_description
1 polymer ?
#
loop_
_entity_poly.entity_id
_entity_poly.type
_entity_poly.pdbx_seq_one_letter_code
_entity_poly.pdbx_strand_id
1 'polypeptide(L)'
;MNFEKLTEYLDSLEEKYGIPANDCKVTKEHEVIYRKVTGHADYKKKVPLTASHMFRLFSATKLFTMTAVLQLVEQGKLGLYDNLTNYLPEFGCLFVADKFEFKFPIHWPQAGEPCHLAHNQIRIIDL
;
A
#
# COMPACT_ATOMS: atom_id res chain seq x y z
N MET A 1 27.26 13.74 5.95
CA MET A 1 26.18 13.19 6.80
C MET A 1 26.65 11.80 7.22
N ASN A 2 26.58 11.45 8.53
CA ASN A 2 27.04 10.15 9.02
C ASN A 2 25.85 9.19 9.14
N PHE A 3 25.94 7.99 8.58
CA PHE A 3 24.89 6.96 8.58
C PHE A 3 25.28 5.71 9.40
N GLU A 4 26.32 5.77 10.25
CA GLU A 4 26.78 4.62 11.02
C GLU A 4 25.66 4.01 11.87
N LYS A 5 24.97 4.81 12.67
CA LYS A 5 23.84 4.35 13.50
C LYS A 5 22.71 3.71 12.69
N LEU A 6 22.41 4.24 11.51
CA LEU A 6 21.43 3.65 10.59
C LEU A 6 21.93 2.31 10.06
N THR A 7 23.19 2.23 9.71
CA THR A 7 23.83 0.99 9.23
C THR A 7 23.78 -0.10 10.29
N GLU A 8 24.18 0.20 11.53
CA GLU A 8 24.12 -0.73 12.67
C GLU A 8 22.68 -1.21 12.95
N TYR A 9 21.71 -0.28 12.89
CA TYR A 9 20.31 -0.63 13.07
C TYR A 9 19.83 -1.59 11.98
N LEU A 10 20.10 -1.30 10.71
CA LEU A 10 19.71 -2.15 9.58
C LEU A 10 20.34 -3.55 9.65
N ASP A 11 21.61 -3.64 10.06
CA ASP A 11 22.31 -4.91 10.24
C ASP A 11 21.72 -5.74 11.41
N SER A 12 21.12 -5.09 12.41
CA SER A 12 20.49 -5.75 13.55
C SER A 12 19.06 -6.26 13.31
N LEU A 13 18.42 -5.92 12.18
CA LEU A 13 16.99 -6.17 11.95
C LEU A 13 16.63 -7.65 11.91
N GLU A 14 17.49 -8.48 11.34
CA GLU A 14 17.23 -9.92 11.27
C GLU A 14 17.27 -10.55 12.68
N GLU A 15 18.28 -10.22 13.47
CA GLU A 15 18.46 -10.77 14.81
C GLU A 15 17.40 -10.28 15.80
N LYS A 16 17.12 -8.96 15.79
CA LYS A 16 16.21 -8.35 16.77
C LYS A 16 14.73 -8.54 16.46
N TYR A 17 14.37 -8.53 15.17
CA TYR A 17 12.96 -8.48 14.74
C TYR A 17 12.57 -9.59 13.76
N GLY A 18 13.50 -10.47 13.40
CA GLY A 18 13.25 -11.54 12.44
C GLY A 18 12.99 -11.04 11.02
N ILE A 19 13.48 -9.84 10.66
CA ILE A 19 13.32 -9.26 9.32
C ILE A 19 14.46 -9.78 8.43
N PRO A 20 14.20 -10.76 7.54
CA PRO A 20 15.25 -11.51 6.85
C PRO A 20 15.95 -10.72 5.73
N ALA A 21 15.35 -9.62 5.30
CA ALA A 21 15.83 -8.86 4.14
C ALA A 21 15.38 -7.41 4.19
N ASN A 22 16.25 -6.48 3.89
CA ASN A 22 15.89 -5.08 3.73
C ASN A 22 16.76 -4.37 2.67
N ASP A 23 16.16 -3.37 2.02
CA ASP A 23 16.83 -2.43 1.11
C ASP A 23 16.43 -1.01 1.54
N CYS A 24 17.32 -0.33 2.20
CA CYS A 24 17.12 1.05 2.65
C CYS A 24 17.82 2.02 1.71
N LYS A 25 17.09 3.01 1.24
CA LYS A 25 17.61 4.09 0.40
C LYS A 25 17.21 5.44 1.01
N VAL A 26 18.19 6.32 1.19
CA VAL A 26 17.96 7.70 1.59
C VAL A 26 18.30 8.62 0.41
N THR A 27 17.36 9.51 0.09
CA THR A 27 17.52 10.49 -0.98
C THR A 27 17.47 11.89 -0.40
N LYS A 28 18.26 12.79 -0.96
CA LYS A 28 18.23 14.23 -0.69
C LYS A 28 18.40 14.96 -2.02
N GLU A 29 17.53 15.95 -2.30
CA GLU A 29 17.59 16.76 -3.52
C GLU A 29 17.63 15.89 -4.80
N HIS A 30 16.83 14.82 -4.81
CA HIS A 30 16.73 13.80 -5.89
C HIS A 30 17.97 12.91 -6.06
N GLU A 31 19.00 13.04 -5.23
CA GLU A 31 20.18 12.18 -5.25
C GLU A 31 20.15 11.13 -4.15
N VAL A 32 20.66 9.94 -4.45
CA VAL A 32 20.82 8.88 -3.45
C VAL A 32 22.07 9.15 -2.64
N ILE A 33 21.90 9.54 -1.38
CA ILE A 33 23.01 9.85 -0.46
C ILE A 33 23.39 8.67 0.45
N TYR A 34 22.56 7.64 0.51
CA TYR A 34 22.84 6.39 1.22
C TYR A 34 22.00 5.25 0.64
N ARG A 35 22.59 4.08 0.54
CA ARG A 35 21.87 2.83 0.28
C ARG A 35 22.52 1.68 1.02
N LYS A 36 21.71 0.86 1.67
CA LYS A 36 22.14 -0.37 2.35
C LYS A 36 21.17 -1.49 2.00
N VAL A 37 21.72 -2.58 1.49
CA VAL A 37 20.99 -3.83 1.22
C VAL A 37 21.55 -4.90 2.15
N THR A 38 20.69 -5.56 2.94
CA THR A 38 21.11 -6.61 3.88
C THR A 38 20.16 -7.78 3.86
N GLY A 39 20.68 -8.95 4.25
CA GLY A 39 19.91 -10.17 4.39
C GLY A 39 19.84 -11.03 3.13
N HIS A 40 18.79 -11.84 3.02
CA HIS A 40 18.68 -12.89 2.02
C HIS A 40 17.34 -12.80 1.28
N ALA A 41 17.37 -13.14 -0.01
CA ALA A 41 16.18 -13.16 -0.86
C ALA A 41 15.29 -14.40 -0.61
N ASP A 42 15.82 -15.40 0.08
CA ASP A 42 15.13 -16.64 0.40
C ASP A 42 15.23 -16.99 1.90
N TYR A 43 14.22 -17.68 2.42
CA TYR A 43 14.19 -18.13 3.82
C TYR A 43 15.27 -19.18 4.17
N LYS A 44 15.85 -19.83 3.17
CA LYS A 44 16.93 -20.80 3.36
C LYS A 44 18.31 -20.16 3.51
N LYS A 45 18.38 -18.83 3.41
CA LYS A 45 19.60 -18.01 3.49
C LYS A 45 20.69 -18.39 2.49
N LYS A 46 20.31 -18.89 1.33
CA LYS A 46 21.24 -19.33 0.27
C LYS A 46 21.52 -18.24 -0.76
N VAL A 47 20.55 -17.34 -0.96
CA VAL A 47 20.63 -16.29 -1.98
C VAL A 47 20.76 -14.94 -1.28
N PRO A 48 21.92 -14.28 -1.31
CA PRO A 48 22.08 -12.95 -0.78
C PRO A 48 21.12 -11.95 -1.45
N LEU A 49 20.52 -11.05 -0.68
CA LEU A 49 19.74 -9.97 -1.25
C LEU A 49 20.64 -9.00 -2.00
N THR A 50 20.17 -8.55 -3.16
CA THR A 50 20.86 -7.54 -3.97
C THR A 50 19.91 -6.40 -4.34
N ALA A 51 20.47 -5.29 -4.79
CA ALA A 51 19.72 -4.12 -5.23
C ALA A 51 18.80 -4.33 -6.43
N SER A 52 18.92 -5.46 -7.12
CA SER A 52 18.08 -5.85 -8.27
C SER A 52 16.87 -6.70 -7.89
N HIS A 53 16.77 -7.15 -6.64
CA HIS A 53 15.61 -7.90 -6.19
C HIS A 53 14.38 -7.01 -6.06
N MET A 54 13.21 -7.58 -6.38
CA MET A 54 11.93 -6.90 -6.27
C MET A 54 11.22 -7.30 -4.99
N PHE A 55 10.63 -6.31 -4.33
CA PHE A 55 9.82 -6.48 -3.13
C PHE A 55 8.34 -6.32 -3.46
N ARG A 56 7.49 -7.10 -2.78
CA ARG A 56 6.05 -6.86 -2.78
C ARG A 56 5.76 -5.67 -1.87
N LEU A 57 5.22 -4.60 -2.43
CA LEU A 57 4.98 -3.36 -1.68
C LEU A 57 3.69 -3.39 -0.85
N PHE A 58 2.78 -4.34 -1.12
CA PHE A 58 1.47 -4.41 -0.47
C PHE A 58 0.78 -3.03 -0.44
N SER A 59 0.34 -2.57 0.73
CA SER A 59 -0.37 -1.28 0.85
C SER A 59 0.46 -0.05 0.48
N ALA A 60 1.79 -0.12 0.44
CA ALA A 60 2.60 0.99 -0.08
C ALA A 60 2.32 1.28 -1.58
N THR A 61 1.76 0.30 -2.31
CA THR A 61 1.25 0.50 -3.68
C THR A 61 0.19 1.59 -3.77
N LYS A 62 -0.56 1.85 -2.69
CA LYS A 62 -1.59 2.90 -2.66
C LYS A 62 -1.03 4.29 -2.98
N LEU A 63 0.20 4.58 -2.57
CA LEU A 63 0.85 5.87 -2.88
C LEU A 63 0.98 6.08 -4.38
N PHE A 64 1.34 5.04 -5.13
CA PHE A 64 1.46 5.10 -6.59
C PHE A 64 0.07 5.24 -7.25
N THR A 65 -0.90 4.47 -6.77
CA THR A 65 -2.28 4.55 -7.28
C THR A 65 -2.87 5.94 -7.06
N MET A 66 -2.72 6.50 -5.84
CA MET A 66 -3.22 7.84 -5.53
C MET A 66 -2.51 8.92 -6.35
N THR A 67 -1.20 8.78 -6.57
CA THR A 67 -0.46 9.71 -7.46
C THR A 67 -1.01 9.67 -8.88
N ALA A 68 -1.29 8.48 -9.42
CA ALA A 68 -1.88 8.35 -10.75
C ALA A 68 -3.29 8.97 -10.82
N VAL A 69 -4.11 8.79 -9.79
CA VAL A 69 -5.43 9.44 -9.68
C VAL A 69 -5.30 10.96 -9.69
N LEU A 70 -4.38 11.51 -8.89
CA LEU A 70 -4.16 12.96 -8.84
C LEU A 70 -3.66 13.52 -10.18
N GLN A 71 -2.86 12.78 -10.93
CA GLN A 71 -2.48 13.16 -12.30
C GLN A 71 -3.68 13.23 -13.25
N LEU A 72 -4.67 12.34 -13.11
CA LEU A 72 -5.90 12.40 -13.88
C LEU A 72 -6.76 13.61 -13.49
N VAL A 73 -6.80 13.95 -12.20
CA VAL A 73 -7.47 15.16 -11.71
C VAL A 73 -6.81 16.42 -12.29
N GLU A 74 -5.49 16.49 -12.26
CA GLU A 74 -4.69 17.61 -12.80
C GLU A 74 -4.92 17.79 -14.31
N GLN A 75 -5.15 16.69 -15.05
CA GLN A 75 -5.48 16.69 -16.47
C GLN A 75 -6.98 17.00 -16.75
N GLY A 76 -7.79 17.23 -15.71
CA GLY A 76 -9.23 17.47 -15.85
C GLY A 76 -10.05 16.26 -16.33
N LYS A 77 -9.48 15.07 -16.25
CA LYS A 77 -10.14 13.81 -16.66
C LYS A 77 -10.99 13.19 -15.56
N LEU A 78 -10.79 13.62 -14.32
CA LEU A 78 -11.43 13.07 -13.13
C LEU A 78 -11.59 14.17 -12.09
N GLY A 79 -12.78 14.28 -11.49
CA GLY A 79 -13.05 15.20 -10.40
C GLY A 79 -13.02 14.48 -9.06
N LEU A 80 -12.32 15.03 -8.05
CA LEU A 80 -12.25 14.42 -6.71
C LEU A 80 -13.63 14.27 -6.06
N TYR A 81 -14.54 15.19 -6.33
CA TYR A 81 -15.89 15.18 -5.74
C TYR A 81 -16.95 14.56 -6.67
N ASP A 82 -16.53 14.06 -7.83
CA ASP A 82 -17.41 13.34 -8.72
C ASP A 82 -17.85 12.02 -8.11
N ASN A 83 -19.08 11.62 -8.41
CA ASN A 83 -19.56 10.30 -8.04
C ASN A 83 -18.80 9.22 -8.80
N LEU A 84 -18.42 8.16 -8.12
CA LEU A 84 -17.75 7.00 -8.72
C LEU A 84 -18.54 6.44 -9.92
N THR A 85 -19.86 6.52 -9.87
CA THR A 85 -20.79 6.07 -10.92
C THR A 85 -20.64 6.81 -12.24
N ASN A 86 -20.06 8.00 -12.25
CA ASN A 86 -19.77 8.73 -13.48
C ASN A 86 -18.72 8.01 -14.35
N TYR A 87 -17.89 7.20 -13.72
CA TYR A 87 -16.78 6.48 -14.35
C TYR A 87 -17.00 4.98 -14.35
N LEU A 88 -17.64 4.46 -13.32
CA LEU A 88 -17.91 3.04 -13.09
C LEU A 88 -19.40 2.87 -12.74
N PRO A 89 -20.30 2.82 -13.74
CA PRO A 89 -21.75 2.75 -13.54
C PRO A 89 -22.24 1.55 -12.71
N GLU A 90 -21.47 0.46 -12.69
CA GLU A 90 -21.76 -0.74 -11.91
C GLU A 90 -21.81 -0.50 -10.40
N PHE A 91 -21.23 0.60 -9.90
CA PHE A 91 -21.29 1.01 -8.49
C PHE A 91 -22.53 1.86 -8.15
N GLY A 92 -23.49 1.98 -9.06
CA GLY A 92 -24.70 2.79 -8.86
C GLY A 92 -25.69 2.23 -7.87
N CYS A 93 -25.65 0.91 -7.59
CA CYS A 93 -26.53 0.24 -6.64
C CYS A 93 -25.68 -0.53 -5.63
N LEU A 94 -25.34 0.10 -4.51
CA LEU A 94 -24.51 -0.48 -3.48
C LEU A 94 -25.35 -0.80 -2.24
N PHE A 95 -25.03 -1.92 -1.61
CA PHE A 95 -25.64 -2.34 -0.35
C PHE A 95 -24.62 -2.27 0.78
N VAL A 96 -25.10 -1.85 1.96
CA VAL A 96 -24.32 -1.79 3.20
C VAL A 96 -24.80 -2.92 4.09
N ALA A 97 -23.87 -3.72 4.61
CA ALA A 97 -24.18 -4.74 5.58
C ALA A 97 -24.67 -4.12 6.89
N ASP A 98 -25.80 -4.62 7.42
CA ASP A 98 -26.38 -4.09 8.67
C ASP A 98 -25.51 -4.38 9.90
N LYS A 99 -24.71 -5.46 9.83
CA LYS A 99 -23.76 -5.84 10.87
C LYS A 99 -22.44 -6.24 10.24
N PHE A 100 -21.39 -5.52 10.61
CA PHE A 100 -20.02 -5.87 10.25
C PHE A 100 -19.12 -5.70 11.47
N GLU A 101 -18.46 -6.78 11.89
CA GLU A 101 -17.45 -6.72 12.94
C GLU A 101 -16.06 -6.94 12.35
N PHE A 102 -15.19 -5.97 12.55
CA PHE A 102 -13.79 -6.09 12.15
C PHE A 102 -13.02 -6.95 13.18
N LYS A 103 -13.08 -8.25 13.00
CA LYS A 103 -12.32 -9.24 13.78
C LYS A 103 -11.41 -10.04 12.87
N PHE A 104 -10.25 -10.41 13.36
CA PHE A 104 -9.34 -11.28 12.61
C PHE A 104 -9.59 -12.74 12.94
N PRO A 105 -9.72 -13.67 11.93
CA PRO A 105 -9.74 -13.43 10.49
C PRO A 105 -10.99 -12.67 10.05
N ILE A 106 -10.83 -11.78 9.04
CA ILE A 106 -11.94 -10.94 8.57
C ILE A 106 -13.00 -11.81 7.91
N HIS A 107 -14.22 -11.75 8.42
CA HIS A 107 -15.38 -12.33 7.80
C HIS A 107 -16.11 -11.27 6.97
N TRP A 108 -15.99 -11.39 5.66
CA TRP A 108 -16.69 -10.48 4.74
C TRP A 108 -18.15 -10.84 4.63
N PRO A 109 -19.09 -9.85 4.57
CA PRO A 109 -20.50 -10.10 4.36
C PRO A 109 -20.75 -11.00 3.15
N GLN A 110 -21.66 -11.96 3.30
CA GLN A 110 -21.99 -12.92 2.26
C GLN A 110 -23.36 -12.60 1.65
N ALA A 111 -23.60 -13.10 0.43
CA ALA A 111 -24.91 -12.97 -0.20
C ALA A 111 -26.01 -13.59 0.67
N GLY A 112 -27.07 -12.82 0.94
CA GLY A 112 -28.18 -13.22 1.80
C GLY A 112 -28.07 -12.78 3.26
N GLU A 113 -26.96 -12.16 3.67
CA GLU A 113 -26.89 -11.50 4.97
C GLU A 113 -27.69 -10.20 4.98
N PRO A 114 -28.22 -9.77 6.16
CA PRO A 114 -28.99 -8.53 6.26
C PRO A 114 -28.19 -7.31 5.79
N CYS A 115 -28.78 -6.56 4.88
CA CYS A 115 -28.18 -5.35 4.31
C CYS A 115 -29.27 -4.35 3.89
N HIS A 116 -28.89 -3.10 3.73
CA HIS A 116 -29.76 -2.05 3.20
C HIS A 116 -29.07 -1.32 2.05
N LEU A 117 -29.85 -0.62 1.25
CA LEU A 117 -29.33 0.20 0.15
C LEU A 117 -28.49 1.37 0.72
N ALA A 118 -27.34 1.62 0.14
CA ALA A 118 -26.52 2.75 0.51
C ALA A 118 -27.27 4.07 0.26
N HIS A 119 -27.31 4.94 1.26
CA HIS A 119 -27.97 6.25 1.14
C HIS A 119 -27.17 7.25 0.32
N ASN A 120 -25.85 7.16 0.38
CA ASN A 120 -24.94 8.07 -0.32
C ASN A 120 -24.19 7.33 -1.42
N GLN A 121 -23.91 8.03 -2.50
CA GLN A 121 -23.00 7.52 -3.53
C GLN A 121 -21.55 7.72 -3.07
N ILE A 122 -20.69 6.80 -3.45
CA ILE A 122 -19.23 6.91 -3.24
C ILE A 122 -18.68 7.94 -4.23
N ARG A 123 -17.90 8.88 -3.72
CA ARG A 123 -17.16 9.86 -4.55
C ARG A 123 -15.71 9.40 -4.68
N ILE A 124 -15.02 9.94 -5.67
CA ILE A 124 -13.60 9.63 -5.91
C ILE A 124 -12.75 9.93 -4.66
N ILE A 125 -13.06 11.01 -3.92
CA ILE A 125 -12.33 11.38 -2.70
C ILE A 125 -12.55 10.41 -1.53
N ASP A 126 -13.58 9.58 -1.58
CA ASP A 126 -13.91 8.62 -0.53
C ASP A 126 -13.16 7.28 -0.69
N LEU A 127 -12.40 7.11 -1.79
CA LEU A 127 -11.58 5.93 -2.10
C LEU A 127 -10.15 6.03 -1.59
#